data_dbb729dc7bb5758d661ca83a6865d432
#
_entry.id   dbb729dc7bb5758d661ca83a6865d432
#
_cell.length_a   1.000
_cell.length_b   1.000
_cell.length_c   1.000
_cell.angle_alpha   90.00
_cell.angle_beta   90.00
_cell.angle_gamma   90.00
#
_symmetry.space_group_name_H-M   'P 1'
#
loop_
_entity.id
_entity.type
_entity.pdbx_description
1 polymer ?
#
loop_
_entity_poly.entity_id
_entity_poly.type
_entity_poly.pdbx_seq_one_letter_code
_entity_poly.pdbx_strand_id
1 'polypeptide(L)'
;MTIDSYSFSDIGGREDNQDALGMKLDGDRGIFVLADGLGGHRNGRLASDCVVNSVLAGWPPEEDAPLTETLESGIGEANQAILNMQQEKNCNAKSTAVVLTIRGESAAWAHSGDSRLYYLHDGGIAVVTEDHSVAYKKYQAGEITKEEIATDEDQSSLLRVLGSTARWEPTVEQREKLSSEDAFLLCSDGVWEYVRDDEILVDYLKAASAKEWAVLLLLRISARIPKDNDNLSLITVMLK
;
A
#
# COMPACT_ATOMS: atom_id res chain seq x y z
N MET A 1 5.86 -17.04 -15.79
CA MET A 1 6.21 -15.68 -15.35
C MET A 1 6.82 -15.79 -13.97
N THR A 2 7.89 -15.08 -13.66
CA THR A 2 8.52 -15.07 -12.35
C THR A 2 8.28 -13.72 -11.66
N ILE A 3 8.17 -13.74 -10.34
CA ILE A 3 7.93 -12.55 -9.54
C ILE A 3 9.23 -12.17 -8.84
N ASP A 4 9.79 -11.01 -9.19
CA ASP A 4 10.92 -10.39 -8.51
C ASP A 4 10.37 -9.31 -7.57
N SER A 5 10.64 -9.39 -6.27
CA SER A 5 10.08 -8.46 -5.29
C SER A 5 11.09 -8.03 -4.25
N TYR A 6 10.90 -6.82 -3.73
CA TYR A 6 11.71 -6.28 -2.64
C TYR A 6 10.85 -5.40 -1.75
N SER A 7 11.09 -5.43 -0.45
CA SER A 7 10.41 -4.59 0.53
C SER A 7 11.41 -3.81 1.38
N PHE A 8 11.02 -2.61 1.77
CA PHE A 8 11.79 -1.75 2.65
C PHE A 8 10.85 -1.01 3.59
N SER A 9 11.23 -0.87 4.84
CA SER A 9 10.54 -0.06 5.84
C SER A 9 11.56 0.60 6.76
N ASP A 10 11.35 1.88 7.05
CA ASP A 10 12.17 2.69 7.95
C ASP A 10 11.30 3.52 8.89
N ILE A 11 11.78 3.74 10.08
CA ILE A 11 11.08 4.51 11.12
C ILE A 11 11.00 6.00 10.78
N GLY A 12 11.87 6.49 9.89
CA GLY A 12 11.97 7.92 9.60
C GLY A 12 12.35 8.75 10.81
N GLY A 13 11.68 9.89 10.95
CA GLY A 13 11.84 10.81 12.08
C GLY A 13 10.94 10.54 13.28
N ARG A 14 10.18 9.44 13.29
CA ARG A 14 9.21 9.09 14.33
C ARG A 14 9.86 8.31 15.47
N GLU A 15 9.19 8.21 16.62
CA GLU A 15 9.64 7.38 17.76
C GLU A 15 9.37 5.89 17.55
N ASP A 16 8.28 5.55 16.86
CA ASP A 16 7.85 4.19 16.55
C ASP A 16 7.58 4.04 15.03
N ASN A 17 7.90 2.89 14.47
CA ASN A 17 7.47 2.55 13.13
C ASN A 17 6.09 1.87 13.19
N GLN A 18 5.06 2.58 12.73
CA GLN A 18 3.67 2.10 12.72
C GLN A 18 3.29 1.43 11.39
N ASP A 19 4.15 1.51 10.38
CA ASP A 19 3.99 0.76 9.13
C ASP A 19 4.27 -0.73 9.34
N ALA A 20 3.48 -1.58 8.70
CA ALA A 20 3.70 -3.02 8.64
C ALA A 20 3.71 -3.51 7.19
N LEU A 21 4.64 -4.39 6.88
CA LEU A 21 4.78 -5.03 5.58
C LEU A 21 4.68 -6.54 5.70
N GLY A 22 4.10 -7.18 4.69
CA GLY A 22 4.08 -8.61 4.58
C GLY A 22 4.01 -9.10 3.15
N MET A 23 4.64 -10.25 2.87
CA MET A 23 4.55 -10.89 1.57
C MET A 23 4.72 -12.40 1.69
N LYS A 24 4.07 -13.13 0.79
CA LYS A 24 4.28 -14.57 0.58
C LYS A 24 4.35 -14.84 -0.92
N LEU A 25 5.23 -15.74 -1.31
CA LEU A 25 5.45 -16.14 -2.70
C LEU A 25 5.44 -17.66 -2.80
N ASP A 26 4.82 -18.18 -3.87
CA ASP A 26 4.83 -19.59 -4.23
C ASP A 26 4.77 -19.72 -5.77
N GLY A 27 5.92 -19.92 -6.40
CA GLY A 27 6.04 -19.98 -7.85
C GLY A 27 5.66 -18.68 -8.54
N ASP A 28 4.60 -18.73 -9.34
CA ASP A 28 4.00 -17.58 -10.05
C ASP A 28 2.83 -16.93 -9.29
N ARG A 29 2.71 -17.26 -7.99
CA ARG A 29 1.71 -16.69 -7.09
C ARG A 29 2.38 -15.81 -6.05
N GLY A 30 1.75 -14.69 -5.71
CA GLY A 30 2.26 -13.80 -4.67
C GLY A 30 1.15 -13.00 -4.01
N ILE A 31 1.34 -12.67 -2.73
CA ILE A 31 0.54 -11.68 -2.01
C ILE A 31 1.48 -10.70 -1.33
N PHE A 32 1.16 -9.43 -1.41
CA PHE A 32 1.92 -8.31 -0.88
C PHE A 32 0.99 -7.38 -0.12
N VAL A 33 1.37 -7.02 1.08
CA VAL A 33 0.55 -6.22 2.00
C VAL A 33 1.40 -5.09 2.56
N LEU A 34 0.87 -3.88 2.51
CA LEU A 34 1.40 -2.73 3.20
C LEU A 34 0.25 -2.07 3.98
N ALA A 35 0.52 -1.72 5.21
CA ALA A 35 -0.44 -1.09 6.11
C ALA A 35 0.27 -0.01 6.93
N ASP A 36 -0.31 1.18 6.99
CA ASP A 36 0.12 2.30 7.82
C ASP A 36 -0.83 2.42 9.02
N GLY A 37 -0.27 2.36 10.20
CA GLY A 37 -1.00 2.30 11.45
C GLY A 37 -1.24 3.67 12.08
N LEU A 38 -2.50 3.98 12.38
CA LEU A 38 -2.96 5.24 12.94
C LEU A 38 -3.42 5.06 14.39
N GLY A 39 -3.04 5.91 15.32
CA GLY A 39 -3.61 5.83 16.67
C GLY A 39 -2.68 6.14 17.83
N GLY A 40 -1.61 6.84 17.56
CA GLY A 40 -0.63 7.32 18.54
C GLY A 40 0.08 6.20 19.32
N HIS A 41 1.38 6.39 19.60
CA HIS A 41 2.22 5.40 20.27
C HIS A 41 2.13 4.00 19.60
N ARG A 42 2.29 2.94 20.38
CA ARG A 42 2.32 1.55 19.91
C ARG A 42 1.00 1.01 19.32
N ASN A 43 -0.11 1.75 19.45
CA ASN A 43 -1.42 1.23 19.02
C ASN A 43 -1.57 1.21 17.50
N GLY A 44 -1.01 2.18 16.77
CA GLY A 44 -0.99 2.18 15.32
C GLY A 44 -0.26 0.95 14.77
N ARG A 45 0.92 0.61 15.32
CA ARG A 45 1.66 -0.60 14.95
C ARG A 45 0.84 -1.88 15.15
N LEU A 46 0.11 -2.00 16.24
CA LEU A 46 -0.75 -3.16 16.47
C LEU A 46 -1.87 -3.26 15.44
N ALA A 47 -2.42 -2.12 15.00
CA ALA A 47 -3.46 -2.12 13.97
C ALA A 47 -2.90 -2.54 12.60
N SER A 48 -1.74 -2.00 12.18
CA SER A 48 -1.11 -2.40 10.92
C SER A 48 -0.65 -3.86 10.94
N ASP A 49 -0.15 -4.36 12.07
CA ASP A 49 0.17 -5.79 12.25
C ASP A 49 -1.07 -6.68 12.13
N CYS A 50 -2.25 -6.24 12.63
CA CYS A 50 -3.52 -6.96 12.43
C CYS A 50 -3.85 -7.08 10.94
N VAL A 51 -3.64 -6.01 10.15
CA VAL A 51 -3.89 -6.05 8.70
C VAL A 51 -3.00 -7.10 8.03
N VAL A 52 -1.69 -7.00 8.23
CA VAL A 52 -0.73 -7.91 7.61
C VAL A 52 -1.01 -9.36 7.99
N ASN A 53 -1.23 -9.63 9.29
CA ASN A 53 -1.44 -10.99 9.77
C ASN A 53 -2.75 -11.59 9.25
N SER A 54 -3.86 -10.83 9.25
CA SER A 54 -5.15 -11.33 8.77
C SER A 54 -5.12 -11.63 7.27
N VAL A 55 -4.60 -10.71 6.47
CA VAL A 55 -4.50 -10.90 5.01
C VAL A 55 -3.60 -12.09 4.66
N LEU A 56 -2.45 -12.23 5.34
CA LEU A 56 -1.53 -13.34 5.08
C LEU A 56 -2.02 -14.69 5.64
N ALA A 57 -2.93 -14.71 6.62
CA ALA A 57 -3.48 -15.94 7.15
C ALA A 57 -4.34 -16.69 6.10
N GLY A 58 -5.04 -15.97 5.24
CA GLY A 58 -5.82 -16.51 4.13
C GLY A 58 -5.01 -16.95 2.90
N TRP A 59 -3.69 -16.91 2.94
CA TRP A 59 -2.82 -17.29 1.83
C TRP A 59 -2.22 -18.71 1.99
N PRO A 60 -2.13 -19.53 0.93
CA PRO A 60 -2.69 -19.30 -0.41
C PRO A 60 -4.22 -19.48 -0.42
N PRO A 61 -4.94 -18.72 -1.27
CA PRO A 61 -6.37 -18.96 -1.45
C PRO A 61 -6.62 -20.32 -2.14
N GLU A 62 -7.86 -20.78 -2.07
CA GLU A 62 -8.30 -21.94 -2.88
C GLU A 62 -7.99 -21.67 -4.37
N GLU A 63 -7.68 -22.73 -5.12
CA GLU A 63 -7.15 -22.61 -6.49
C GLU A 63 -8.08 -21.84 -7.43
N ASP A 64 -9.37 -22.06 -7.30
CA ASP A 64 -10.42 -21.44 -8.14
C ASP A 64 -11.07 -20.20 -7.51
N ALA A 65 -10.67 -19.78 -6.29
CA ALA A 65 -11.25 -18.62 -5.64
C ALA A 65 -10.96 -17.34 -6.43
N PRO A 66 -11.97 -16.46 -6.67
CA PRO A 66 -11.74 -15.16 -7.27
C PRO A 66 -10.76 -14.34 -6.43
N LEU A 67 -9.76 -13.72 -7.08
CA LEU A 67 -8.74 -12.93 -6.39
C LEU A 67 -9.36 -11.74 -5.64
N THR A 68 -10.38 -11.13 -6.22
CA THR A 68 -11.11 -10.00 -5.62
C THR A 68 -11.82 -10.38 -4.33
N GLU A 69 -12.54 -11.52 -4.32
CA GLU A 69 -13.23 -12.02 -3.12
C GLU A 69 -12.23 -12.39 -2.01
N THR A 70 -11.08 -12.95 -2.38
CA THR A 70 -9.99 -13.23 -1.44
C THR A 70 -9.50 -11.95 -0.76
N LEU A 71 -9.32 -10.86 -1.53
CA LEU A 71 -8.90 -9.58 -0.99
C LEU A 71 -9.96 -8.94 -0.09
N GLU A 72 -11.22 -8.94 -0.53
CA GLU A 72 -12.33 -8.39 0.26
C GLU A 72 -12.49 -9.12 1.59
N SER A 73 -12.43 -10.46 1.57
CA SER A 73 -12.49 -11.28 2.79
C SER A 73 -11.32 -10.98 3.73
N GLY A 74 -10.09 -11.00 3.22
CA GLY A 74 -8.89 -10.75 4.03
C GLY A 74 -8.87 -9.36 4.67
N ILE A 75 -9.31 -8.32 3.94
CA ILE A 75 -9.43 -6.96 4.47
C ILE A 75 -10.60 -6.86 5.47
N GLY A 76 -11.71 -7.55 5.22
CA GLY A 76 -12.83 -7.63 6.16
C GLY A 76 -12.44 -8.28 7.49
N GLU A 77 -11.69 -9.39 7.43
CA GLU A 77 -11.14 -10.05 8.61
C GLU A 77 -10.15 -9.14 9.36
N ALA A 78 -9.31 -8.40 8.63
CA ALA A 78 -8.40 -7.43 9.20
C ALA A 78 -9.14 -6.30 9.94
N ASN A 79 -10.20 -5.75 9.33
CA ASN A 79 -11.04 -4.75 9.99
C ASN A 79 -11.63 -5.29 11.29
N GLN A 80 -12.17 -6.51 11.29
CA GLN A 80 -12.73 -7.13 12.49
C GLN A 80 -11.66 -7.40 13.56
N ALA A 81 -10.44 -7.82 13.15
CA ALA A 81 -9.33 -8.02 14.08
C ALA A 81 -8.93 -6.72 14.79
N ILE A 82 -8.88 -5.59 14.05
CA ILE A 82 -8.60 -4.28 14.64
C ILE A 82 -9.73 -3.88 15.61
N LEU A 83 -11.00 -4.05 15.24
CA LEU A 83 -12.14 -3.73 16.14
C LEU A 83 -12.09 -4.54 17.43
N ASN A 84 -11.75 -5.83 17.36
CA ASN A 84 -11.57 -6.68 18.53
C ASN A 84 -10.41 -6.19 19.41
N MET A 85 -9.27 -5.89 18.80
CA MET A 85 -8.08 -5.34 19.48
C MET A 85 -8.39 -4.00 20.15
N GLN A 86 -9.16 -3.12 19.50
CA GLN A 86 -9.59 -1.84 20.09
C GLN A 86 -10.41 -2.07 21.38
N GLN A 87 -11.34 -3.04 21.39
CA GLN A 87 -12.14 -3.38 22.56
C GLN A 87 -11.27 -3.95 23.69
N GLU A 88 -10.39 -4.89 23.38
CA GLU A 88 -9.51 -5.53 24.37
C GLU A 88 -8.53 -4.54 25.01
N LYS A 89 -8.01 -3.61 24.24
CA LYS A 89 -7.00 -2.64 24.71
C LYS A 89 -7.58 -1.29 25.10
N ASN A 90 -8.89 -1.09 24.93
CA ASN A 90 -9.58 0.19 25.15
C ASN A 90 -8.85 1.35 24.44
N CYS A 91 -8.60 1.21 23.16
CA CYS A 91 -7.92 2.18 22.31
C CYS A 91 -8.72 2.47 21.02
N ASN A 92 -8.30 3.47 20.25
CA ASN A 92 -8.91 3.84 18.97
C ASN A 92 -7.85 3.78 17.85
N ALA A 93 -7.16 2.65 17.76
CA ALA A 93 -6.18 2.43 16.70
C ALA A 93 -6.86 2.06 15.38
N LYS A 94 -6.32 2.51 14.28
CA LYS A 94 -6.81 2.27 12.92
C LYS A 94 -5.64 1.95 12.01
N SER A 95 -5.91 1.57 10.78
CA SER A 95 -4.85 1.35 9.79
C SER A 95 -5.37 1.60 8.38
N THR A 96 -4.49 2.06 7.50
CA THR A 96 -4.65 1.89 6.06
C THR A 96 -4.44 0.43 5.69
N ALA A 97 -4.77 0.07 4.46
CA ALA A 97 -4.36 -1.18 3.84
C ALA A 97 -4.20 -0.99 2.35
N VAL A 98 -3.13 -1.49 1.78
CA VAL A 98 -2.99 -1.74 0.35
C VAL A 98 -2.45 -3.15 0.15
N VAL A 99 -3.15 -3.94 -0.66
CA VAL A 99 -2.89 -5.36 -0.87
C VAL A 99 -2.87 -5.65 -2.35
N LEU A 100 -1.86 -6.37 -2.81
CA LEU A 100 -1.74 -6.91 -4.16
C LEU A 100 -1.69 -8.43 -4.07
N THR A 101 -2.46 -9.13 -4.90
CA THR A 101 -2.31 -10.57 -5.13
C THR A 101 -2.11 -10.85 -6.61
N ILE A 102 -1.20 -11.79 -6.92
CA ILE A 102 -0.86 -12.22 -8.27
C ILE A 102 -1.03 -13.73 -8.35
N ARG A 103 -1.63 -14.21 -9.45
CA ARG A 103 -1.76 -15.63 -9.78
C ARG A 103 -1.61 -15.83 -11.29
N GLY A 104 -0.46 -16.37 -11.73
CA GLY A 104 -0.14 -16.49 -13.15
C GLY A 104 -0.15 -15.15 -13.87
N GLU A 105 -1.02 -14.99 -14.86
CA GLU A 105 -1.18 -13.75 -15.64
C GLU A 105 -2.30 -12.85 -15.11
N SER A 106 -2.78 -13.08 -13.90
CA SER A 106 -3.84 -12.30 -13.28
C SER A 106 -3.35 -11.62 -12.00
N ALA A 107 -3.77 -10.39 -11.78
CA ALA A 107 -3.58 -9.68 -10.52
C ALA A 107 -4.88 -9.04 -10.06
N ALA A 108 -5.03 -8.93 -8.74
CA ALA A 108 -6.03 -8.06 -8.13
C ALA A 108 -5.38 -7.26 -7.00
N TRP A 109 -5.88 -6.07 -6.76
CA TRP A 109 -5.45 -5.24 -5.65
C TRP A 109 -6.64 -4.59 -4.96
N ALA A 110 -6.44 -4.30 -3.70
CA ALA A 110 -7.44 -3.64 -2.87
C ALA A 110 -6.77 -2.64 -1.95
N HIS A 111 -7.43 -1.50 -1.69
CA HIS A 111 -6.92 -0.52 -0.75
C HIS A 111 -8.03 0.15 0.07
N SER A 112 -7.68 0.60 1.26
CA SER A 112 -8.47 1.48 2.13
C SER A 112 -7.51 2.44 2.85
N GLY A 113 -7.71 3.74 2.66
CA GLY A 113 -6.80 4.79 3.12
C GLY A 113 -6.10 5.49 1.96
N ASP A 114 -4.90 6.01 2.22
CA ASP A 114 -4.05 6.79 1.32
C ASP A 114 -2.69 6.12 1.03
N SER A 115 -2.45 4.94 1.57
CA SER A 115 -1.37 4.09 1.06
C SER A 115 -1.71 3.68 -0.36
N ARG A 116 -0.76 3.85 -1.28
CA ARG A 116 -0.99 3.75 -2.72
C ARG A 116 -0.44 2.47 -3.33
N LEU A 117 -1.11 2.01 -4.39
CA LEU A 117 -0.55 1.08 -5.37
C LEU A 117 -0.42 1.79 -6.71
N TYR A 118 0.74 1.63 -7.32
CA TYR A 118 1.02 1.99 -8.71
C TYR A 118 1.13 0.71 -9.52
N TYR A 119 0.39 0.63 -10.63
CA TYR A 119 0.52 -0.42 -11.63
C TYR A 119 1.15 0.17 -12.89
N LEU A 120 2.27 -0.40 -13.29
CA LEU A 120 3.03 -0.01 -14.47
C LEU A 120 2.86 -1.06 -15.56
N HIS A 121 2.51 -0.63 -16.76
CA HIS A 121 2.23 -1.45 -17.93
C HIS A 121 2.65 -0.72 -19.20
N ASP A 122 3.18 -1.45 -20.19
CA ASP A 122 3.61 -0.89 -21.49
C ASP A 122 4.49 0.35 -21.35
N GLY A 123 5.43 0.35 -20.40
CA GLY A 123 6.38 1.45 -20.17
C GLY A 123 5.73 2.73 -19.62
N GLY A 124 4.56 2.67 -19.05
CA GLY A 124 3.84 3.79 -18.43
C GLY A 124 3.18 3.42 -17.10
N ILE A 125 2.71 4.42 -16.36
CA ILE A 125 1.84 4.19 -15.21
C ILE A 125 0.41 4.05 -15.72
N ALA A 126 -0.13 2.84 -15.61
CA ALA A 126 -1.48 2.53 -16.06
C ALA A 126 -2.54 2.84 -14.99
N VAL A 127 -2.21 2.62 -13.71
CA VAL A 127 -3.11 2.88 -12.57
C VAL A 127 -2.32 3.44 -11.39
N VAL A 128 -2.91 4.41 -10.71
CA VAL A 128 -2.57 4.82 -9.34
C VAL A 128 -3.86 4.76 -8.54
N THR A 129 -3.85 4.10 -7.39
CA THR A 129 -5.04 4.05 -6.53
C THR A 129 -5.45 5.45 -6.06
N GLU A 130 -6.75 5.67 -5.95
CA GLU A 130 -7.32 6.94 -5.50
C GLU A 130 -7.37 6.99 -3.96
N ASP A 131 -6.69 7.96 -3.34
CA ASP A 131 -6.68 8.07 -1.89
C ASP A 131 -8.08 8.27 -1.31
N HIS A 132 -8.38 7.58 -0.24
CA HIS A 132 -9.59 7.82 0.54
C HIS A 132 -9.35 8.94 1.56
N SER A 133 -8.96 10.13 1.09
CA SER A 133 -8.65 11.31 1.92
C SER A 133 -9.45 12.56 1.52
N VAL A 134 -9.50 13.54 2.40
CA VAL A 134 -10.14 14.84 2.14
C VAL A 134 -9.36 15.60 1.07
N ALA A 135 -8.03 15.61 1.14
CA ALA A 135 -7.18 16.28 0.15
C ALA A 135 -7.40 15.71 -1.27
N TYR A 136 -7.55 14.38 -1.41
CA TYR A 136 -7.86 13.79 -2.71
C TYR A 136 -9.25 14.22 -3.23
N LYS A 137 -10.24 14.41 -2.34
CA LYS A 137 -11.55 14.95 -2.74
C LYS A 137 -11.48 16.41 -3.18
N LYS A 138 -10.65 17.24 -2.54
CA LYS A 138 -10.37 18.62 -3.00
C LYS A 138 -9.74 18.60 -4.41
N TYR A 139 -8.78 17.69 -4.66
CA TYR A 139 -8.21 17.51 -5.99
C TYR A 139 -9.27 17.10 -7.03
N GLN A 140 -10.14 16.13 -6.73
CA GLN A 140 -11.23 15.72 -7.62
C GLN A 140 -12.22 16.85 -7.89
N ALA A 141 -12.45 17.75 -6.93
CA ALA A 141 -13.28 18.93 -7.07
C ALA A 141 -12.60 20.09 -7.86
N GLY A 142 -11.31 19.97 -8.16
CA GLY A 142 -10.51 21.00 -8.83
C GLY A 142 -10.13 22.17 -7.91
N GLU A 143 -10.20 21.99 -6.60
CA GLU A 143 -9.82 22.99 -5.60
C GLU A 143 -8.31 23.08 -5.42
N ILE A 144 -7.61 21.96 -5.58
CA ILE A 144 -6.15 21.84 -5.53
C ILE A 144 -5.63 21.02 -6.72
N THR A 145 -4.35 21.13 -7.04
CA THR A 145 -3.67 20.29 -8.03
C THR A 145 -3.28 18.94 -7.43
N LYS A 146 -2.86 17.98 -8.27
CA LYS A 146 -2.39 16.67 -7.79
C LYS A 146 -1.14 16.79 -6.91
N GLU A 147 -0.23 17.68 -7.27
CA GLU A 147 1.00 17.95 -6.54
C GLU A 147 0.75 18.58 -5.17
N GLU A 148 -0.34 19.33 -5.03
CA GLU A 148 -0.72 19.96 -3.75
C GLU A 148 -1.32 18.98 -2.75
N ILE A 149 -1.73 17.74 -3.16
CA ILE A 149 -2.27 16.71 -2.24
C ILE A 149 -1.29 16.46 -1.08
N ALA A 150 0.01 16.30 -1.39
CA ALA A 150 1.05 15.99 -0.40
C ALA A 150 1.32 17.09 0.64
N THR A 151 0.87 18.31 0.38
CA THR A 151 1.11 19.49 1.24
C THR A 151 -0.18 20.17 1.73
N ASP A 152 -1.34 19.60 1.39
CA ASP A 152 -2.64 20.13 1.83
C ASP A 152 -2.81 19.92 3.34
N GLU A 153 -3.46 20.86 4.02
CA GLU A 153 -3.72 20.81 5.46
C GLU A 153 -4.58 19.61 5.90
N ASP A 154 -5.39 19.07 4.98
CA ASP A 154 -6.24 17.89 5.19
C ASP A 154 -5.63 16.60 4.62
N GLN A 155 -4.34 16.58 4.28
CA GLN A 155 -3.67 15.41 3.69
C GLN A 155 -3.88 14.15 4.56
N SER A 156 -3.68 14.23 5.87
CA SER A 156 -3.87 13.12 6.81
C SER A 156 -5.33 12.88 7.24
N SER A 157 -6.30 13.64 6.67
CA SER A 157 -7.73 13.49 7.00
C SER A 157 -8.36 12.37 6.18
N LEU A 158 -8.30 11.14 6.68
CA LEU A 158 -8.78 9.95 5.97
C LEU A 158 -10.29 9.75 6.08
N LEU A 159 -10.91 9.41 4.95
CA LEU A 159 -12.34 9.15 4.80
C LEU A 159 -12.70 7.67 5.00
N ARG A 160 -11.75 6.77 4.73
CA ARG A 160 -11.88 5.31 4.91
C ARG A 160 -10.60 4.77 5.52
N VAL A 161 -10.74 3.95 6.56
CA VAL A 161 -9.64 3.25 7.24
C VAL A 161 -10.18 2.00 7.91
N LEU A 162 -9.35 1.00 8.09
CA LEU A 162 -9.65 -0.19 8.87
C LEU A 162 -9.67 0.12 10.37
N GLY A 163 -10.43 -0.64 11.14
CA GLY A 163 -10.76 -0.35 12.55
C GLY A 163 -11.95 0.61 12.65
N SER A 164 -12.77 0.71 11.61
CA SER A 164 -14.00 1.51 11.57
C SER A 164 -15.22 0.62 11.39
N THR A 165 -16.34 1.00 12.03
CA THR A 165 -17.62 0.30 11.87
C THR A 165 -18.44 0.81 10.68
N ALA A 166 -18.08 1.93 10.10
CA ALA A 166 -18.94 2.65 9.13
C ALA A 166 -18.27 3.01 7.80
N ARG A 167 -16.96 3.00 7.68
CA ARG A 167 -16.27 3.41 6.44
C ARG A 167 -14.90 2.74 6.38
N TRP A 168 -14.89 1.47 6.02
CA TRP A 168 -13.67 0.68 5.92
C TRP A 168 -13.57 -0.11 4.61
N GLU A 169 -14.69 -0.28 3.88
CA GLU A 169 -14.75 -1.14 2.70
C GLU A 169 -13.66 -0.73 1.70
N PRO A 170 -12.88 -1.70 1.20
CA PRO A 170 -11.83 -1.42 0.24
C PRO A 170 -12.40 -1.05 -1.13
N THR A 171 -11.63 -0.28 -1.89
CA THR A 171 -11.76 -0.26 -3.34
C THR A 171 -10.96 -1.43 -3.89
N VAL A 172 -11.59 -2.25 -4.76
CA VAL A 172 -10.99 -3.46 -5.33
C VAL A 172 -10.95 -3.37 -6.84
N GLU A 173 -9.82 -3.70 -7.43
CA GLU A 173 -9.60 -3.74 -8.86
C GLU A 173 -8.88 -5.02 -9.25
N GLN A 174 -9.00 -5.41 -10.52
CA GLN A 174 -8.30 -6.56 -11.07
C GLN A 174 -7.79 -6.29 -12.49
N ARG A 175 -6.76 -7.05 -12.86
CA ARG A 175 -6.20 -7.04 -14.21
C ARG A 175 -5.89 -8.47 -14.66
N GLU A 176 -6.27 -8.75 -15.88
CA GLU A 176 -5.98 -9.99 -16.60
C GLU A 176 -4.91 -9.72 -17.67
N LYS A 177 -4.22 -10.78 -18.08
CA LYS A 177 -3.21 -10.76 -19.14
C LYS A 177 -2.01 -9.87 -18.79
N LEU A 178 -1.50 -10.05 -17.59
CA LEU A 178 -0.23 -9.45 -17.19
C LEU A 178 0.90 -9.88 -18.13
N SER A 179 1.85 -9.01 -18.35
CA SER A 179 3.06 -9.25 -19.13
C SER A 179 4.30 -9.34 -18.25
N SER A 180 5.40 -9.86 -18.80
CA SER A 180 6.70 -9.89 -18.11
C SER A 180 7.35 -8.51 -17.93
N GLU A 181 6.72 -7.46 -18.42
CA GLU A 181 7.17 -6.07 -18.24
C GLU A 181 6.25 -5.28 -17.31
N ASP A 182 5.30 -5.96 -16.66
CA ASP A 182 4.43 -5.32 -15.69
C ASP A 182 5.12 -5.22 -14.34
N ALA A 183 4.82 -4.15 -13.62
CA ALA A 183 5.37 -3.91 -12.30
C ALA A 183 4.35 -3.24 -11.39
N PHE A 184 4.55 -3.42 -10.08
CA PHE A 184 3.73 -2.80 -9.06
C PHE A 184 4.61 -2.17 -7.98
N LEU A 185 4.18 -1.01 -7.49
CA LEU A 185 4.74 -0.39 -6.29
C LEU A 185 3.61 -0.20 -5.28
N LEU A 186 3.76 -0.75 -4.09
CA LEU A 186 2.93 -0.43 -2.94
C LEU A 186 3.75 0.49 -2.02
N CYS A 187 3.15 1.57 -1.51
CA CYS A 187 3.87 2.48 -0.64
C CYS A 187 2.96 3.24 0.33
N SER A 188 3.50 3.61 1.50
CA SER A 188 2.89 4.54 2.43
C SER A 188 3.08 6.00 1.97
N ASP A 189 2.44 6.94 2.66
CA ASP A 189 2.55 8.37 2.40
C ASP A 189 3.98 8.89 2.53
N GLY A 190 4.76 8.40 3.49
CA GLY A 190 6.18 8.72 3.63
C GLY A 190 7.05 8.41 2.39
N VAL A 191 6.48 7.76 1.36
CA VAL A 191 7.12 7.55 0.06
C VAL A 191 6.54 8.50 -1.00
N TRP A 192 5.22 8.43 -1.25
CA TRP A 192 4.62 9.14 -2.37
C TRP A 192 4.56 10.66 -2.18
N GLU A 193 4.68 11.17 -0.97
CA GLU A 193 4.84 12.60 -0.70
C GLU A 193 6.15 13.18 -1.26
N TYR A 194 7.18 12.34 -1.38
CA TYR A 194 8.53 12.80 -1.75
C TYR A 194 8.99 12.37 -3.14
N VAL A 195 8.20 11.53 -3.85
CA VAL A 195 8.53 11.04 -5.20
C VAL A 195 7.35 11.27 -6.14
N ARG A 196 7.59 11.96 -7.25
CA ARG A 196 6.57 12.20 -8.26
C ARG A 196 6.34 10.96 -9.14
N ASP A 197 5.16 10.88 -9.74
CA ASP A 197 4.79 9.76 -10.62
C ASP A 197 5.78 9.57 -11.78
N ASP A 198 6.23 10.66 -12.42
CA ASP A 198 7.21 10.61 -13.50
C ASP A 198 8.57 10.06 -13.04
N GLU A 199 8.95 10.30 -11.81
CA GLU A 199 10.17 9.78 -11.21
C GLU A 199 10.04 8.30 -10.84
N ILE A 200 8.88 7.87 -10.36
CA ILE A 200 8.58 6.45 -10.12
C ILE A 200 8.75 5.65 -11.42
N LEU A 201 8.18 6.16 -12.52
CA LEU A 201 8.29 5.55 -13.84
C LEU A 201 9.75 5.51 -14.35
N VAL A 202 10.44 6.64 -14.27
CA VAL A 202 11.85 6.74 -14.74
C VAL A 202 12.76 5.79 -13.99
N ASP A 203 12.57 5.63 -12.68
CA ASP A 203 13.39 4.73 -11.87
C ASP A 203 13.04 3.26 -12.13
N TYR A 204 11.77 2.93 -12.37
CA TYR A 204 11.36 1.60 -12.85
C TYR A 204 12.05 1.25 -14.19
N LEU A 205 11.97 2.14 -15.18
CA LEU A 205 12.56 1.91 -16.52
C LEU A 205 14.09 1.75 -16.52
N LYS A 206 14.77 2.24 -15.49
CA LYS A 206 16.23 2.09 -15.32
C LYS A 206 16.62 0.83 -14.56
N ALA A 207 15.73 0.30 -13.75
CA ALA A 207 16.03 -0.78 -12.81
C ALA A 207 16.05 -2.14 -13.50
N ALA A 208 17.05 -2.96 -13.22
CA ALA A 208 17.11 -4.36 -13.66
C ALA A 208 16.45 -5.35 -12.67
N SER A 209 16.06 -4.87 -11.48
CA SER A 209 15.43 -5.68 -10.43
C SER A 209 14.53 -4.84 -9.52
N ALA A 210 13.59 -5.51 -8.85
CA ALA A 210 12.74 -4.86 -7.86
C ALA A 210 13.56 -4.14 -6.77
N LYS A 211 14.64 -4.76 -6.31
CA LYS A 211 15.56 -4.13 -5.35
C LYS A 211 16.21 -2.87 -5.89
N GLU A 212 16.70 -2.88 -7.14
CA GLU A 212 17.33 -1.72 -7.74
C GLU A 212 16.34 -0.57 -7.90
N TRP A 213 15.09 -0.86 -8.32
CA TRP A 213 14.01 0.12 -8.37
C TRP A 213 13.76 0.76 -7.02
N ALA A 214 13.58 -0.06 -5.97
CA ALA A 214 13.42 0.44 -4.60
C ALA A 214 14.59 1.35 -4.16
N VAL A 215 15.84 0.95 -4.44
CA VAL A 215 17.03 1.75 -4.10
C VAL A 215 17.03 3.11 -4.81
N LEU A 216 16.67 3.17 -6.09
CA LEU A 216 16.59 4.44 -6.83
C LEU A 216 15.53 5.37 -6.21
N LEU A 217 14.34 4.85 -5.86
CA LEU A 217 13.32 5.61 -5.15
C LEU A 217 13.83 6.13 -3.80
N LEU A 218 14.44 5.26 -2.99
CA LEU A 218 14.98 5.62 -1.68
C LEU A 218 16.08 6.69 -1.75
N LEU A 219 16.91 6.69 -2.80
CA LEU A 219 17.91 7.74 -3.03
C LEU A 219 17.24 9.09 -3.28
N ARG A 220 16.13 9.15 -4.02
CA ARG A 220 15.37 10.40 -4.21
C ARG A 220 14.76 10.89 -2.91
N ILE A 221 14.12 9.99 -2.19
CA ILE A 221 13.47 10.27 -0.92
C ILE A 221 14.52 10.83 0.06
N SER A 222 15.64 10.13 0.25
CA SER A 222 16.69 10.54 1.19
C SER A 222 17.27 11.94 0.92
N ALA A 223 17.19 12.43 -0.32
CA ALA A 223 17.62 13.78 -0.69
C ALA A 223 16.58 14.88 -0.37
N ARG A 224 15.36 14.50 -0.01
CA ARG A 224 14.21 15.43 0.13
C ARG A 224 13.56 15.41 1.48
N ILE A 225 13.59 14.27 2.18
CA ILE A 225 12.89 14.09 3.45
C ILE A 225 13.42 15.05 4.53
N PRO A 226 12.54 15.70 5.30
CA PRO A 226 12.94 16.44 6.50
C PRO A 226 13.33 15.47 7.61
N LYS A 227 13.93 15.99 8.70
CA LYS A 227 14.38 15.16 9.84
C LYS A 227 13.24 14.55 10.64
N ASP A 228 12.07 15.13 10.57
CA ASP A 228 10.83 14.76 11.28
C ASP A 228 9.81 14.08 10.34
N ASN A 229 10.29 13.48 9.23
CA ASN A 229 9.45 12.76 8.27
C ASN A 229 8.74 11.56 8.91
N ASP A 230 7.67 11.11 8.25
CA ASP A 230 6.89 9.95 8.67
C ASP A 230 7.63 8.62 8.47
N ASN A 231 7.04 7.56 8.94
CA ASN A 231 7.45 6.20 8.62
C ASN A 231 7.43 6.03 7.09
N LEU A 232 8.37 5.28 6.57
CA LEU A 232 8.59 5.15 5.14
C LEU A 232 8.61 3.67 4.77
N SER A 233 7.62 3.23 4.02
CA SER A 233 7.51 1.82 3.61
C SER A 233 7.13 1.67 2.16
N LEU A 234 7.76 0.70 1.49
CA LEU A 234 7.45 0.35 0.12
C LEU A 234 7.66 -1.14 -0.16
N ILE A 235 6.92 -1.63 -1.16
CA ILE A 235 7.15 -2.94 -1.78
C ILE A 235 7.17 -2.72 -3.30
N THR A 236 8.26 -3.10 -3.93
CA THR A 236 8.38 -3.13 -5.39
C THR A 236 8.22 -4.57 -5.89
N VAL A 237 7.47 -4.75 -6.97
CA VAL A 237 7.22 -6.05 -7.61
C VAL A 237 7.42 -5.88 -9.10
N MET A 238 8.27 -6.69 -9.71
CA MET A 238 8.52 -6.72 -11.14
C MET A 238 8.25 -8.13 -11.67
N LEU A 239 7.49 -8.23 -12.75
CA LEU A 239 7.24 -9.49 -13.44
C LEU A 239 8.32 -9.72 -14.51
N LYS A 240 8.77 -10.98 -14.65
CA LYS A 240 9.83 -11.41 -15.60
C LYS A 240 9.45 -12.70 -16.30
#